data_5013007eba1b25549918e25b414722f1
#
_entry.id   5013007eba1b25549918e25b414722f1
#
_cell.length_a   1.000
_cell.length_b   1.000
_cell.length_c   1.000
_cell.angle_alpha   90.00
_cell.angle_beta   90.00
_cell.angle_gamma   90.00
#
_symmetry.space_group_name_H-M   'P 1'
#
loop_
_entity.id
_entity.type
_entity.pdbx_description
1 polymer ?
#
loop_
_entity_poly.entity_id
_entity_poly.type
_entity_poly.pdbx_seq_one_letter_code
_entity_poly.pdbx_strand_id
1 'polypeptide(L)'
;MTTVSRIEVARARRSRLVLFVGNPTSYLEVTQWATLRQWVTAHGLTPMRDLNGNVLCVIATVDVIEGVGSAKDSAMMQRAQEAGIPCVGVHETSRIWELTARARARSDQAVDGPLAHKRHEGA
;
A
#
# COMPACT_ATOMS: atom_id res chain seq x y z
N MET A 1 1.43 26.54 2.03
CA MET A 1 1.08 25.23 2.58
C MET A 1 0.05 24.56 1.68
N THR A 2 0.31 23.33 1.30
CA THR A 2 -0.57 22.63 0.39
C THR A 2 -1.60 21.85 1.21
N THR A 3 -2.86 22.13 0.97
CA THR A 3 -3.95 21.41 1.61
C THR A 3 -4.48 20.37 0.62
N VAL A 4 -4.57 19.13 1.04
CA VAL A 4 -5.14 18.08 0.21
C VAL A 4 -6.64 18.33 0.08
N SER A 5 -7.15 18.36 -1.14
CA SER A 5 -8.57 18.58 -1.36
C SER A 5 -9.39 17.36 -0.94
N ARG A 6 -10.69 17.57 -0.69
CA ARG A 6 -11.58 16.46 -0.37
C ARG A 6 -11.64 15.42 -1.47
N ILE A 7 -11.56 15.87 -2.72
CA ILE A 7 -11.57 14.98 -3.88
C ILE A 7 -10.32 14.12 -3.89
N GLU A 8 -9.16 14.71 -3.62
CA GLU A 8 -7.89 13.96 -3.57
C GLU A 8 -7.89 12.95 -2.44
N VAL A 9 -8.38 13.33 -1.26
CA VAL A 9 -8.50 12.41 -0.12
C VAL A 9 -9.42 11.25 -0.48
N ALA A 10 -10.56 11.54 -1.10
CA ALA A 10 -11.50 10.50 -1.51
C ALA A 10 -10.88 9.55 -2.54
N ARG A 11 -10.12 10.10 -3.51
CA ARG A 11 -9.42 9.28 -4.52
C ARG A 11 -8.37 8.39 -3.88
N ALA A 12 -7.58 8.92 -2.96
CA ALA A 12 -6.57 8.15 -2.24
C ALA A 12 -7.21 7.00 -1.48
N ARG A 13 -8.33 7.26 -0.79
CA ARG A 13 -9.06 6.22 -0.05
C ARG A 13 -9.63 5.14 -0.95
N ARG A 14 -9.94 5.46 -2.21
CA ARG A 14 -10.48 4.52 -3.18
C ARG A 14 -9.39 3.83 -3.99
N SER A 15 -8.16 4.29 -3.83
CA SER A 15 -7.04 3.70 -4.57
C SER A 15 -6.80 2.27 -4.14
N ARG A 16 -6.29 1.48 -5.08
CA ARG A 16 -5.83 0.12 -4.83
C ARG A 16 -4.34 0.00 -5.02
N LEU A 17 -3.67 1.15 -5.18
CA LEU A 17 -2.23 1.19 -5.41
C LEU A 17 -1.50 1.25 -4.07
N VAL A 18 -0.53 0.37 -3.90
CA VAL A 18 0.34 0.34 -2.72
C VAL A 18 1.76 0.53 -3.20
N LEU A 19 2.39 1.62 -2.77
CA LEU A 19 3.74 1.96 -3.20
C LEU A 19 4.76 1.27 -2.30
N PHE A 20 5.70 0.56 -2.91
CA PHE A 20 6.81 -0.07 -2.20
C PHE A 20 8.08 0.73 -2.47
N VAL A 21 8.67 1.30 -1.43
CA VAL A 21 9.85 2.17 -1.53
C VAL A 21 11.03 1.54 -0.81
N GLY A 22 12.14 1.45 -1.50
CA GLY A 22 13.38 0.92 -0.95
C GLY A 22 13.79 -0.39 -1.59
N ASN A 23 14.91 -0.89 -1.12
CA ASN A 23 15.49 -2.14 -1.62
C ASN A 23 15.87 -3.00 -0.41
N PRO A 24 15.07 -4.03 -0.08
CA PRO A 24 15.37 -4.84 1.09
C PRO A 24 16.66 -5.63 0.88
N THR A 25 17.49 -5.70 1.92
CA THR A 25 18.81 -6.34 1.84
C THR A 25 18.97 -7.49 2.84
N SER A 26 18.37 -7.40 4.02
CA SER A 26 18.44 -8.50 4.97
C SER A 26 17.49 -9.63 4.54
N TYR A 27 17.84 -10.86 4.92
CA TYR A 27 17.01 -12.02 4.60
C TYR A 27 15.59 -11.86 5.13
N LEU A 28 15.45 -11.41 6.35
CA LEU A 28 14.12 -11.24 6.97
C LEU A 28 13.30 -10.20 6.21
N GLU A 29 13.91 -9.06 5.89
CA GLU A 29 13.22 -7.98 5.20
C GLU A 29 12.85 -8.38 3.77
N VAL A 30 13.75 -9.07 3.06
CA VAL A 30 13.46 -9.59 1.71
C VAL A 30 12.25 -10.52 1.76
N THR A 31 12.20 -11.40 2.75
CA THR A 31 11.08 -12.33 2.91
C THR A 31 9.78 -11.60 3.22
N GLN A 32 9.82 -10.65 4.14
CA GLN A 32 8.65 -9.84 4.48
C GLN A 32 8.14 -9.04 3.28
N TRP A 33 9.05 -8.45 2.53
CA TRP A 33 8.76 -7.68 1.34
C TRP A 33 8.03 -8.51 0.29
N ALA A 34 8.59 -9.68 -0.03
CA ALA A 34 7.98 -10.58 -1.01
C ALA A 34 6.61 -11.06 -0.54
N THR A 35 6.49 -11.41 0.73
CA THR A 35 5.23 -11.85 1.33
C THR A 35 4.16 -10.77 1.23
N LEU A 36 4.52 -9.53 1.54
CA LEU A 36 3.59 -8.40 1.46
C LEU A 36 3.16 -8.11 0.03
N ARG A 37 4.07 -8.18 -0.93
CA ARG A 37 3.72 -7.98 -2.33
C ARG A 37 2.72 -9.01 -2.81
N GLN A 38 2.91 -10.26 -2.45
CA GLN A 38 1.98 -11.33 -2.77
C GLN A 38 0.65 -11.13 -2.06
N TRP A 39 0.70 -10.73 -0.79
CA TRP A 39 -0.49 -10.51 0.01
C TRP A 39 -1.36 -9.38 -0.56
N VAL A 40 -0.77 -8.23 -0.89
CA VAL A 40 -1.54 -7.11 -1.44
C VAL A 40 -2.15 -7.51 -2.77
N THR A 41 -1.42 -8.23 -3.61
CA THR A 41 -1.94 -8.72 -4.90
C THR A 41 -3.11 -9.68 -4.69
N ALA A 42 -2.98 -10.58 -3.73
CA ALA A 42 -4.03 -11.55 -3.42
C ALA A 42 -5.33 -10.88 -2.94
N HIS A 43 -5.21 -9.70 -2.34
CA HIS A 43 -6.36 -8.94 -1.87
C HIS A 43 -6.84 -7.87 -2.86
N GLY A 44 -6.45 -7.97 -4.11
CA GLY A 44 -6.92 -7.07 -5.17
C GLY A 44 -6.24 -5.70 -5.16
N LEU A 45 -5.14 -5.57 -4.45
CA LEU A 45 -4.34 -4.35 -4.44
C LEU A 45 -3.19 -4.49 -5.44
N THR A 46 -2.67 -3.38 -5.91
CA THR A 46 -1.62 -3.38 -6.92
C THR A 46 -0.33 -2.80 -6.34
N PRO A 47 0.75 -3.61 -6.23
CA PRO A 47 2.04 -3.08 -5.77
C PRO A 47 2.67 -2.23 -6.85
N MET A 48 3.21 -1.09 -6.46
CA MET A 48 3.85 -0.12 -7.33
C MET A 48 5.26 0.18 -6.85
N ARG A 49 6.13 0.58 -7.78
CA ARG A 49 7.50 0.97 -7.44
C ARG A 49 7.75 2.46 -7.66
N ASP A 50 6.87 3.14 -8.37
CA ASP A 50 6.99 4.56 -8.64
C ASP A 50 5.73 5.30 -8.17
N LEU A 51 5.92 6.50 -7.64
CA LEU A 51 4.79 7.32 -7.21
C LEU A 51 4.12 7.92 -8.43
N ASN A 52 3.06 7.27 -8.86
CA ASN A 52 2.34 7.63 -10.06
C ASN A 52 0.84 7.52 -9.79
N GLY A 53 0.18 8.66 -9.70
CA GLY A 53 -1.24 8.70 -9.37
C GLY A 53 -1.49 8.63 -7.87
N ASN A 54 -2.71 8.27 -7.50
CA ASN A 54 -3.12 8.19 -6.11
C ASN A 54 -2.76 6.83 -5.52
N VAL A 55 -2.06 6.87 -4.41
CA VAL A 55 -1.58 5.68 -3.72
C VAL A 55 -2.28 5.59 -2.35
N LEU A 56 -2.71 4.40 -2.00
CA LEU A 56 -3.40 4.14 -0.73
C LEU A 56 -2.47 4.30 0.46
N CYS A 57 -1.29 3.72 0.37
CA CYS A 57 -0.26 3.84 1.39
C CYS A 57 1.11 3.49 0.80
N VAL A 58 2.15 3.81 1.56
CA VAL A 58 3.53 3.49 1.21
C VAL A 58 4.06 2.47 2.21
N ILE A 59 4.65 1.40 1.69
CA ILE A 59 5.36 0.40 2.49
C ILE A 59 6.84 0.56 2.16
N ALA A 60 7.65 0.85 3.17
CA ALA A 60 9.05 1.18 2.98
C ALA A 60 9.96 0.26 3.79
N THR A 61 11.18 0.06 3.29
CA THR A 61 12.21 -0.64 4.05
C THR A 61 12.60 0.16 5.29
N VAL A 62 13.21 -0.49 6.25
CA VAL A 62 13.68 0.15 7.47
C VAL A 62 14.67 1.26 7.13
N ASP A 63 15.58 1.04 6.19
CA ASP A 63 16.57 2.05 5.78
C ASP A 63 15.88 3.33 5.28
N VAL A 64 14.85 3.19 4.47
CA VAL A 64 14.10 4.34 3.96
C VAL A 64 13.39 5.07 5.10
N ILE A 65 12.77 4.33 6.01
CA ILE A 65 12.09 4.91 7.17
C ILE A 65 13.07 5.69 8.05
N GLU A 66 14.26 5.16 8.22
CA GLU A 66 15.31 5.79 9.02
C GLU A 66 16.05 6.92 8.30
N GLY A 67 15.73 7.15 7.03
CA GLY A 67 16.32 8.24 6.26
C GLY A 67 17.70 7.92 5.68
N VAL A 68 18.11 6.66 5.67
CA VAL A 68 19.42 6.23 5.15
C VAL A 68 19.30 5.48 3.82
N GLY A 69 18.14 5.54 3.19
CA GLY A 69 17.94 4.98 1.87
C GLY A 69 18.56 5.83 0.76
N SER A 70 18.35 5.43 -0.49
CA SER A 70 18.87 6.19 -1.64
C SER A 70 18.21 7.58 -1.71
N ALA A 71 18.86 8.50 -2.41
CA ALA A 71 18.31 9.84 -2.64
C ALA A 71 16.98 9.76 -3.39
N LYS A 72 16.86 8.86 -4.34
CA LYS A 72 15.63 8.64 -5.09
C LYS A 72 14.50 8.20 -4.16
N ASP A 73 14.76 7.23 -3.30
CA ASP A 73 13.77 6.69 -2.38
C ASP A 73 13.37 7.73 -1.33
N SER A 74 14.33 8.50 -0.82
CA SER A 74 14.06 9.59 0.13
C SER A 74 13.17 10.66 -0.49
N ALA A 75 13.44 11.04 -1.73
CA ALA A 75 12.63 12.01 -2.46
C ALA A 75 11.21 11.50 -2.67
N MET A 76 11.07 10.23 -2.98
CA MET A 76 9.75 9.61 -3.18
C MET A 76 8.95 9.59 -1.88
N MET A 77 9.60 9.25 -0.77
CA MET A 77 8.98 9.29 0.56
C MET A 77 8.51 10.69 0.92
N GLN A 78 9.35 11.68 0.66
CA GLN A 78 9.00 13.07 0.92
C GLN A 78 7.77 13.50 0.12
N ARG A 79 7.73 13.16 -1.16
CA ARG A 79 6.60 13.47 -2.03
C ARG A 79 5.32 12.80 -1.52
N ALA A 80 5.41 11.56 -1.09
CA ALA A 80 4.26 10.84 -0.54
C ALA A 80 3.77 11.49 0.75
N GLN A 81 4.67 11.87 1.64
CA GLN A 81 4.32 12.55 2.89
C GLN A 81 3.68 13.92 2.63
N GLU A 82 4.20 14.67 1.68
CA GLU A 82 3.63 15.97 1.30
C GLU A 82 2.22 15.81 0.72
N ALA A 83 1.96 14.70 0.06
CA ALA A 83 0.64 14.39 -0.47
C ALA A 83 -0.32 13.83 0.59
N GLY A 84 0.13 13.67 1.83
CA GLY A 84 -0.70 13.15 2.91
C GLY A 84 -0.89 11.64 2.85
N ILE A 85 -0.05 10.91 2.13
CA ILE A 85 -0.15 9.47 2.02
C ILE A 85 0.51 8.81 3.23
N PRO A 86 -0.19 7.89 3.94
CA PRO A 86 0.41 7.20 5.08
C PRO A 86 1.62 6.38 4.65
N CYS A 87 2.71 6.48 5.40
CA CYS A 87 3.94 5.75 5.15
C CYS A 87 4.25 4.85 6.35
N VAL A 88 4.47 3.57 6.08
CA VAL A 88 4.75 2.58 7.14
C VAL A 88 5.92 1.71 6.75
N GLY A 89 6.57 1.13 7.74
CA GLY A 89 7.64 0.18 7.50
C GLY A 89 7.12 -1.20 7.13
N VAL A 90 7.91 -1.94 6.38
CA VAL A 90 7.55 -3.29 5.94
C VAL A 90 7.26 -4.22 7.12
N HIS A 91 7.83 -3.94 8.28
CA HIS A 91 7.63 -4.73 9.50
C HIS A 91 6.37 -4.37 10.28
N GLU A 92 5.71 -3.26 9.94
CA GLU A 92 4.53 -2.77 10.67
C GLU A 92 3.24 -3.38 10.11
N THR A 93 3.14 -4.70 10.21
CA THR A 93 2.05 -5.47 9.58
C THR A 93 0.65 -5.06 10.08
N SER A 94 0.52 -4.75 11.36
CA SER A 94 -0.77 -4.31 11.92
C SER A 94 -1.25 -3.01 11.28
N ARG A 95 -0.35 -2.05 11.09
CA ARG A 95 -0.68 -0.79 10.45
C ARG A 95 -1.03 -0.97 8.98
N ILE A 96 -0.29 -1.84 8.29
CA ILE A 96 -0.57 -2.17 6.90
C ILE A 96 -1.97 -2.78 6.79
N TRP A 97 -2.31 -3.68 7.69
CA TRP A 97 -3.63 -4.30 7.74
C TRP A 97 -4.73 -3.24 7.89
N GLU A 98 -4.56 -2.32 8.83
CA GLU A 98 -5.53 -1.25 9.08
C GLU A 98 -5.67 -0.29 7.88
N LEU A 99 -4.54 0.15 7.32
CA LEU A 99 -4.53 1.10 6.21
C LEU A 99 -5.16 0.54 4.95
N THR A 100 -5.10 -0.76 4.76
CA THR A 100 -5.65 -1.41 3.56
C THR A 100 -7.05 -1.97 3.77
N ALA A 101 -7.60 -1.87 4.97
CA ALA A 101 -8.85 -2.54 5.33
C ALA A 101 -10.02 -2.18 4.41
N ARG A 102 -10.22 -0.89 4.14
CA ARG A 102 -11.33 -0.45 3.29
C ARG A 102 -11.14 -0.87 1.84
N ALA A 103 -9.91 -0.79 1.33
CA ALA A 103 -9.61 -1.18 -0.04
C ALA A 103 -9.79 -2.69 -0.21
N ARG A 104 -9.38 -3.48 0.78
CA ARG A 104 -9.58 -4.93 0.76
C ARG A 104 -11.07 -5.28 0.79
N ALA A 105 -11.83 -4.59 1.62
CA ALA A 105 -13.28 -4.80 1.70
C ALA A 105 -13.97 -4.51 0.37
N ARG A 106 -13.56 -3.43 -0.32
CA ARG A 106 -14.10 -3.10 -1.64
C ARG A 106 -13.71 -4.14 -2.69
N SER A 107 -12.46 -4.62 -2.64
CA SER A 107 -12.01 -5.69 -3.53
C SER A 107 -12.79 -6.96 -3.30
N ASP A 108 -12.99 -7.34 -2.04
CA ASP A 108 -13.76 -8.52 -1.69
C ASP A 108 -15.20 -8.38 -2.16
N GLN A 109 -15.80 -7.21 -2.00
CA GLN A 109 -17.15 -6.95 -2.51
C GLN A 109 -17.22 -7.01 -4.03
N ALA A 110 -16.21 -6.51 -4.73
CA ALA A 110 -16.16 -6.58 -6.18
C ALA A 110 -16.01 -8.03 -6.65
N VAL A 111 -15.17 -8.80 -5.95
CA VAL A 111 -15.04 -10.24 -6.17
C VAL A 111 -16.32 -10.94 -5.74
N ASP A 112 -16.94 -10.47 -4.68
CA ASP A 112 -18.20 -10.95 -4.13
C ASP A 112 -19.39 -10.38 -4.89
N GLY A 113 -19.25 -10.16 -6.17
CA GLY A 113 -20.38 -9.95 -7.06
C GLY A 113 -21.10 -11.28 -7.27
N PRO A 114 -21.64 -11.51 -8.47
CA PRO A 114 -22.43 -12.73 -8.72
C PRO A 114 -21.71 -14.02 -8.40
N LEU A 115 -20.41 -14.08 -8.64
CA LEU A 115 -19.64 -15.32 -8.42
C LEU A 115 -19.47 -15.65 -6.93
N ALA A 116 -19.18 -14.64 -6.14
CA ALA A 116 -18.99 -14.84 -4.70
C ALA A 116 -20.31 -15.26 -4.04
N HIS A 117 -21.41 -14.69 -4.50
CA HIS A 117 -22.70 -15.08 -4.02
C HIS A 117 -22.97 -16.57 -4.25
N LYS A 118 -22.59 -17.08 -5.42
CA LYS A 118 -22.70 -18.51 -5.70
C LYS A 118 -21.84 -19.35 -4.79
N ARG A 119 -20.64 -18.88 -4.45
CA ARG A 119 -19.78 -19.61 -3.53
C ARG A 119 -20.38 -19.71 -2.14
N HIS A 120 -21.01 -18.67 -1.67
CA HIS A 120 -21.70 -18.69 -0.38
C HIS A 120 -22.84 -19.69 -0.38
N GLU A 121 -23.55 -19.79 -1.46
CA GLU A 121 -24.62 -20.76 -1.61
C GLU A 121 -24.07 -22.19 -1.60
N GLY A 122 -22.88 -22.37 -2.15
CA GLY A 122 -22.22 -23.66 -2.18
C GLY A 122 -21.59 -24.05 -0.86
N ALA A 123 -21.51 -23.13 0.04
CA ALA A 123 -20.98 -23.39 1.37
C ALA A 123 -22.11 -23.72 2.33
#